data_71e603095dd67b36e55f65fcf8cd7324
#
_entry.id   71e603095dd67b36e55f65fcf8cd7324
#
_cell.length_a   1.000
_cell.length_b   1.000
_cell.length_c   1.000
_cell.angle_alpha   90.00
_cell.angle_beta   90.00
_cell.angle_gamma   90.00
#
_symmetry.space_group_name_H-M   'P 1'
#
loop_
_entity.id
_entity.type
_entity.pdbx_description
1 polymer ?
#
loop_
_entity_poly.entity_id
_entity_poly.type
_entity_poly.pdbx_seq_one_letter_code
_entity_poly.pdbx_strand_id
1 'polypeptide(L)'
;RRPLLSVLVSPLYGFTPDDLAVIRTQKRSGYLFNAVSNSGLEKCRDFIKSLTEYREMSTTCSVSDLLRSIYERTAYPSIVMSMPDGDTRRLNLLLLLQYAEKYESNSDLGLSGFVRYLTRTRDSKSSIDSSTGVSEYADVVRIMTIHASKGLEFPVVIIAGCGKKMNTSSLTDSLIIDPAAILGAGMKRIVAETGRVFETLQHYACRLAIRDSERAEELRVLYVAMTRARERLIMVGSSENPETLVKKCGASLCGDKTPSPVLIKKAGSYLEILILSLMWHKDAKLLREFAAVSEQIGRASCR
;
A
#
# COMPACT_ATOMS: atom_id res chain seq x y z
N ARG A 1 -7.34 -0.51 32.05
CA ARG A 1 -7.02 -1.82 32.67
C ARG A 1 -6.19 -2.72 31.76
N ARG A 2 -6.60 -2.93 30.47
CA ARG A 2 -5.91 -3.81 29.52
C ARG A 2 -4.44 -3.45 29.26
N PRO A 3 -4.07 -2.15 29.00
CA PRO A 3 -2.68 -1.81 28.69
C PRO A 3 -1.70 -2.16 29.82
N LEU A 4 -2.06 -1.87 31.07
CA LEU A 4 -1.19 -2.18 32.22
C LEU A 4 -0.96 -3.70 32.37
N LEU A 5 -2.03 -4.48 32.22
CA LEU A 5 -1.92 -5.94 32.30
C LEU A 5 -1.00 -6.50 31.21
N SER A 6 -1.14 -6.00 29.97
CA SER A 6 -0.28 -6.41 28.86
C SER A 6 1.21 -6.08 29.12
N VAL A 7 1.50 -4.96 29.75
CA VAL A 7 2.87 -4.57 30.11
C VAL A 7 3.42 -5.48 31.21
N LEU A 8 2.65 -5.75 32.27
CA LEU A 8 3.10 -6.59 33.36
C LEU A 8 3.40 -8.04 32.92
N VAL A 9 2.52 -8.62 32.09
CA VAL A 9 2.69 -10.00 31.56
C VAL A 9 3.72 -10.07 30.43
N SER A 10 4.15 -8.92 29.90
CA SER A 10 5.14 -8.89 28.82
C SER A 10 6.49 -9.44 29.30
N PRO A 11 7.36 -9.88 28.38
CA PRO A 11 8.72 -10.33 28.71
C PRO A 11 9.58 -9.30 29.43
N LEU A 12 9.18 -8.02 29.40
CA LEU A 12 9.86 -6.94 30.11
C LEU A 12 9.83 -7.11 31.64
N TYR A 13 8.67 -7.54 32.18
CA TYR A 13 8.44 -7.65 33.62
C TYR A 13 8.12 -9.05 34.07
N GLY A 14 7.67 -9.93 33.18
CA GLY A 14 7.52 -11.35 33.40
C GLY A 14 6.59 -11.74 34.56
N PHE A 15 5.50 -10.98 34.78
CA PHE A 15 4.51 -11.35 35.79
C PHE A 15 3.74 -12.60 35.35
N THR A 16 3.68 -13.58 36.21
CA THR A 16 2.89 -14.79 36.00
C THR A 16 1.41 -14.59 36.37
N PRO A 17 0.49 -15.44 35.90
CA PRO A 17 -0.89 -15.43 36.39
C PRO A 17 -1.01 -15.52 37.89
N ASP A 18 -0.11 -16.29 38.56
CA ASP A 18 -0.09 -16.46 40.01
C ASP A 18 0.32 -15.16 40.72
N ASP A 19 1.34 -14.44 40.20
CA ASP A 19 1.71 -13.10 40.71
C ASP A 19 0.51 -12.16 40.68
N LEU A 20 -0.24 -12.15 39.57
CA LEU A 20 -1.42 -11.33 39.44
C LEU A 20 -2.56 -11.74 40.36
N ALA A 21 -2.73 -13.03 40.61
CA ALA A 21 -3.70 -13.53 41.56
C ALA A 21 -3.35 -13.09 42.99
N VAL A 22 -2.09 -13.19 43.38
CA VAL A 22 -1.60 -12.71 44.71
C VAL A 22 -1.86 -11.21 44.86
N ILE A 23 -1.54 -10.40 43.86
CA ILE A 23 -1.81 -8.95 43.84
C ILE A 23 -3.31 -8.66 44.04
N ARG A 24 -4.17 -9.46 43.41
CA ARG A 24 -5.63 -9.30 43.50
C ARG A 24 -6.22 -9.81 44.80
N THR A 25 -5.65 -10.84 45.41
CA THR A 25 -6.09 -11.31 46.72
C THR A 25 -5.79 -10.29 47.83
N GLN A 26 -4.68 -9.56 47.71
CA GLN A 26 -4.33 -8.48 48.65
C GLN A 26 -5.27 -7.27 48.53
N LYS A 27 -5.74 -6.95 47.30
CA LYS A 27 -6.69 -5.84 47.05
C LYS A 27 -7.74 -6.27 46.02
N ARG A 28 -8.86 -6.80 46.51
CA ARG A 28 -9.94 -7.38 45.68
C ARG A 28 -10.71 -6.36 44.83
N SER A 29 -10.77 -5.07 45.23
CA SER A 29 -11.54 -4.03 44.56
C SER A 29 -10.66 -2.88 44.10
N GLY A 30 -11.12 -2.08 43.12
CA GLY A 30 -10.45 -0.91 42.63
C GLY A 30 -9.54 -1.13 41.42
N TYR A 31 -8.73 -0.12 41.11
CA TYR A 31 -7.85 -0.14 39.94
C TYR A 31 -6.65 -1.08 40.17
N LEU A 32 -6.28 -1.82 39.12
CA LEU A 32 -5.14 -2.75 39.17
C LEU A 32 -3.85 -2.04 39.54
N PHE A 33 -3.64 -0.82 39.05
CA PHE A 33 -2.46 0.01 39.37
C PHE A 33 -2.32 0.18 40.88
N ASN A 34 -3.40 0.54 41.58
CA ASN A 34 -3.36 0.71 43.04
C ASN A 34 -3.10 -0.61 43.78
N ALA A 35 -3.50 -1.74 43.21
CA ALA A 35 -3.18 -3.04 43.79
C ALA A 35 -1.69 -3.36 43.60
N VAL A 36 -1.12 -3.09 42.44
CA VAL A 36 0.32 -3.25 42.18
C VAL A 36 1.17 -2.34 43.05
N SER A 37 0.79 -1.03 43.17
CA SER A 37 1.55 -0.05 43.97
C SER A 37 1.58 -0.37 45.46
N ASN A 38 0.54 -1.05 45.98
CA ASN A 38 0.45 -1.41 47.41
C ASN A 38 0.87 -2.87 47.69
N SER A 39 1.27 -3.61 46.64
CA SER A 39 1.71 -5.00 46.80
C SER A 39 3.11 -5.08 47.41
N GLY A 40 3.31 -6.01 48.32
CA GLY A 40 4.62 -6.29 48.93
C GLY A 40 5.57 -7.08 48.05
N LEU A 41 5.14 -7.51 46.84
CA LEU A 41 5.96 -8.28 45.92
C LEU A 41 7.14 -7.44 45.39
N GLU A 42 8.33 -8.04 45.37
CA GLU A 42 9.56 -7.38 44.86
C GLU A 42 9.39 -6.92 43.42
N LYS A 43 8.85 -7.76 42.54
CA LYS A 43 8.54 -7.40 41.16
C LYS A 43 7.66 -6.15 41.02
N CYS A 44 6.70 -5.98 41.96
CA CYS A 44 5.85 -4.77 41.95
C CYS A 44 6.62 -3.53 42.35
N ARG A 45 7.54 -3.63 43.28
CA ARG A 45 8.40 -2.50 43.71
C ARG A 45 9.32 -2.08 42.57
N ASP A 46 9.96 -3.04 41.89
CA ASP A 46 10.84 -2.79 40.74
C ASP A 46 10.09 -2.15 39.57
N PHE A 47 8.89 -2.67 39.30
CA PHE A 47 8.02 -2.07 38.28
C PHE A 47 7.65 -0.63 38.61
N ILE A 48 7.22 -0.34 39.84
CA ILE A 48 6.83 1.02 40.25
C ILE A 48 8.03 1.96 40.25
N LYS A 49 9.21 1.51 40.68
CA LYS A 49 10.46 2.26 40.61
C LYS A 49 10.80 2.66 39.17
N SER A 50 10.85 1.66 38.26
CA SER A 50 11.13 1.91 36.85
C SER A 50 10.10 2.84 36.21
N LEU A 51 8.81 2.66 36.53
CA LEU A 51 7.75 3.52 36.01
C LEU A 51 7.89 4.98 36.50
N THR A 52 8.30 5.19 37.75
CA THR A 52 8.53 6.52 38.31
C THR A 52 9.69 7.19 37.59
N GLU A 53 10.81 6.50 37.41
CA GLU A 53 11.98 6.98 36.67
C GLU A 53 11.60 7.36 35.22
N TYR A 54 10.86 6.50 34.50
CA TYR A 54 10.42 6.83 33.14
C TYR A 54 9.44 8.01 33.06
N ARG A 55 8.60 8.19 34.08
CA ARG A 55 7.72 9.38 34.17
C ARG A 55 8.52 10.67 34.37
N GLU A 56 9.53 10.65 35.23
CA GLU A 56 10.43 11.78 35.43
C GLU A 56 11.19 12.10 34.14
N MET A 57 11.75 11.10 33.48
CA MET A 57 12.42 11.26 32.19
C MET A 57 11.47 11.82 31.13
N SER A 58 10.21 11.40 31.09
CA SER A 58 9.23 11.87 30.10
C SER A 58 8.91 13.37 30.18
N THR A 59 9.26 14.02 31.29
CA THR A 59 9.09 15.47 31.48
C THR A 59 10.31 16.28 31.04
N THR A 60 11.47 15.63 30.93
CA THR A 60 12.76 16.31 30.68
C THR A 60 13.41 15.94 29.37
N CYS A 61 13.13 14.73 28.87
CA CYS A 61 13.74 14.18 27.66
C CYS A 61 12.74 14.14 26.48
N SER A 62 13.28 14.02 25.29
CA SER A 62 12.50 13.76 24.08
C SER A 62 11.86 12.36 24.11
N VAL A 63 10.82 12.13 23.32
CA VAL A 63 10.16 10.82 23.24
C VAL A 63 11.11 9.77 22.67
N SER A 64 11.93 10.17 21.71
CA SER A 64 12.94 9.29 21.10
C SER A 64 14.01 8.88 22.13
N ASP A 65 14.50 9.80 22.95
CA ASP A 65 15.47 9.52 24.01
C ASP A 65 14.86 8.64 25.11
N LEU A 66 13.61 8.90 25.48
CA LEU A 66 12.88 8.04 26.43
C LEU A 66 12.78 6.62 25.90
N LEU A 67 12.40 6.43 24.62
CA LEU A 67 12.32 5.10 23.99
C LEU A 67 13.69 4.42 23.95
N ARG A 68 14.75 5.12 23.59
CA ARG A 68 16.13 4.58 23.60
C ARG A 68 16.53 4.12 24.99
N SER A 69 16.29 4.97 26.00
CA SER A 69 16.58 4.61 27.40
C SER A 69 15.80 3.37 27.86
N ILE A 70 14.53 3.24 27.48
CA ILE A 70 13.74 2.04 27.78
C ILE A 70 14.37 0.81 27.10
N TYR A 71 14.73 0.91 25.81
CA TYR A 71 15.32 -0.21 25.06
C TYR A 71 16.67 -0.65 25.63
N GLU A 72 17.51 0.28 26.02
CA GLU A 72 18.82 0.00 26.61
C GLU A 72 18.71 -0.62 28.01
N ARG A 73 17.92 -0.03 28.89
CA ARG A 73 17.76 -0.50 30.28
C ARG A 73 17.08 -1.87 30.37
N THR A 74 16.17 -2.15 29.48
CA THR A 74 15.41 -3.41 29.49
C THR A 74 15.99 -4.48 28.59
N ALA A 75 16.97 -4.13 27.73
CA ALA A 75 17.46 -4.99 26.65
C ALA A 75 16.32 -5.58 25.78
N TYR A 76 15.19 -4.86 25.68
CA TYR A 76 13.98 -5.32 25.01
C TYR A 76 14.21 -5.72 23.54
N PRO A 77 15.02 -4.98 22.75
CA PRO A 77 15.34 -5.39 21.37
C PRO A 77 15.99 -6.79 21.31
N SER A 78 16.84 -7.14 22.28
CA SER A 78 17.47 -8.46 22.35
C SER A 78 16.47 -9.54 22.76
N ILE A 79 15.58 -9.23 23.69
CA ILE A 79 14.51 -10.15 24.12
C ILE A 79 13.59 -10.49 22.93
N VAL A 80 13.14 -9.49 22.16
CA VAL A 80 12.23 -9.75 21.02
C VAL A 80 12.92 -10.47 19.87
N MET A 81 14.24 -10.34 19.72
CA MET A 81 15.00 -11.09 18.70
C MET A 81 15.02 -12.60 18.98
N SER A 82 14.91 -13.02 20.23
CA SER A 82 14.85 -14.45 20.58
C SER A 82 13.46 -15.09 20.39
N MET A 83 12.45 -14.29 20.00
CA MET A 83 11.09 -14.76 19.73
C MET A 83 10.90 -15.15 18.25
N PRO A 84 9.85 -15.92 17.92
CA PRO A 84 9.46 -16.12 16.53
C PRO A 84 9.31 -14.77 15.79
N ASP A 85 9.83 -14.70 14.55
CA ASP A 85 9.90 -13.46 13.75
C ASP A 85 10.70 -12.32 14.42
N GLY A 86 11.77 -12.68 15.17
CA GLY A 86 12.59 -11.76 15.95
C GLY A 86 13.12 -10.58 15.15
N ASP A 87 13.61 -10.80 13.93
CA ASP A 87 14.11 -9.74 13.05
C ASP A 87 13.03 -8.71 12.71
N THR A 88 11.82 -9.19 12.34
CA THR A 88 10.68 -8.31 12.07
C THR A 88 10.27 -7.50 13.30
N ARG A 89 10.27 -8.13 14.46
CA ARG A 89 9.94 -7.46 15.73
C ARG A 89 10.95 -6.37 16.07
N ARG A 90 12.24 -6.66 15.94
CA ARG A 90 13.32 -5.68 16.14
C ARG A 90 13.18 -4.50 15.20
N LEU A 91 12.91 -4.75 13.92
CA LEU A 91 12.70 -3.71 12.93
C LEU A 91 11.49 -2.83 13.27
N ASN A 92 10.40 -3.41 13.78
CA ASN A 92 9.25 -2.64 14.26
C ASN A 92 9.60 -1.73 15.44
N LEU A 93 10.50 -2.15 16.34
CA LEU A 93 10.99 -1.29 17.42
C LEU A 93 11.84 -0.12 16.90
N LEU A 94 12.70 -0.37 15.91
CA LEU A 94 13.48 0.68 15.25
C LEU A 94 12.57 1.65 14.49
N LEU A 95 11.55 1.13 13.82
CA LEU A 95 10.55 1.94 13.14
C LEU A 95 9.79 2.84 14.11
N LEU A 96 9.40 2.31 15.28
CA LEU A 96 8.75 3.14 16.31
C LEU A 96 9.65 4.30 16.76
N LEU A 97 10.95 4.05 16.87
CA LEU A 97 11.93 5.11 17.19
C LEU A 97 11.99 6.18 16.08
N GLN A 98 12.04 5.78 14.81
CA GLN A 98 11.98 6.71 13.68
C GLN A 98 10.69 7.52 13.65
N TYR A 99 9.55 6.92 13.98
CA TYR A 99 8.29 7.66 14.13
C TYR A 99 8.34 8.68 15.24
N ALA A 100 8.99 8.36 16.36
CA ALA A 100 9.17 9.32 17.44
C ALA A 100 10.03 10.52 17.01
N GLU A 101 11.18 10.27 16.38
CA GLU A 101 12.07 11.31 15.82
C GLU A 101 11.35 12.21 14.80
N LYS A 102 10.62 11.60 13.86
CA LYS A 102 9.82 12.33 12.87
C LYS A 102 8.68 13.14 13.50
N TYR A 103 8.06 12.60 14.54
CA TYR A 103 7.01 13.31 15.27
C TYR A 103 7.58 14.54 15.98
N GLU A 104 8.72 14.41 16.63
CA GLU A 104 9.38 15.50 17.35
C GLU A 104 9.84 16.62 16.42
N SER A 105 10.29 16.30 15.22
CA SER A 105 10.65 17.32 14.22
C SER A 105 9.47 18.18 13.76
N ASN A 106 8.23 17.73 14.00
CA ASN A 106 7.01 18.42 13.55
C ASN A 106 6.08 18.86 14.70
N SER A 107 6.38 18.52 15.95
CA SER A 107 5.46 18.77 17.07
C SER A 107 6.13 18.69 18.43
N ASP A 108 5.86 19.68 19.28
CA ASP A 108 6.40 19.80 20.65
C ASP A 108 5.44 19.22 21.72
N LEU A 109 4.45 18.43 21.35
CA LEU A 109 3.40 17.96 22.27
C LEU A 109 3.83 16.80 23.20
N GLY A 110 5.10 16.44 23.24
CA GLY A 110 5.68 15.44 24.13
C GLY A 110 5.04 14.04 24.02
N LEU A 111 5.25 13.19 25.04
CA LEU A 111 4.80 11.79 25.05
C LEU A 111 3.29 11.62 24.85
N SER A 112 2.48 12.48 25.50
CA SER A 112 1.01 12.39 25.37
C SER A 112 0.51 12.69 23.96
N GLY A 113 1.15 13.62 23.28
CA GLY A 113 0.88 13.94 21.88
C GLY A 113 1.26 12.79 20.97
N PHE A 114 2.43 12.20 21.19
CA PHE A 114 2.92 11.04 20.40
C PHE A 114 2.00 9.82 20.53
N VAL A 115 1.57 9.46 21.73
CA VAL A 115 0.61 8.36 21.94
C VAL A 115 -0.71 8.63 21.22
N ARG A 116 -1.19 9.86 21.22
CA ARG A 116 -2.40 10.26 20.50
C ARG A 116 -2.22 10.20 18.99
N TYR A 117 -1.07 10.61 18.49
CA TYR A 117 -0.68 10.47 17.09
C TYR A 117 -0.70 9.01 16.63
N LEU A 118 -0.03 8.10 17.36
CA LEU A 118 -0.01 6.68 17.05
C LEU A 118 -1.43 6.05 17.09
N THR A 119 -2.24 6.45 18.06
CA THR A 119 -3.63 5.96 18.16
C THR A 119 -4.45 6.37 16.95
N ARG A 120 -4.37 7.63 16.53
CA ARG A 120 -5.06 8.13 15.34
C ARG A 120 -4.58 7.44 14.07
N THR A 121 -3.28 7.25 13.90
CA THR A 121 -2.69 6.57 12.75
C THR A 121 -3.18 5.12 12.66
N ARG A 122 -3.26 4.41 13.78
CA ARG A 122 -3.81 3.07 13.84
C ARG A 122 -5.30 3.03 13.47
N ASP A 123 -6.11 3.96 14.00
CA ASP A 123 -7.57 3.97 13.82
C ASP A 123 -7.97 4.43 12.41
N SER A 124 -7.16 5.25 11.75
CA SER A 124 -7.39 5.71 10.37
C SER A 124 -7.10 4.67 9.29
N LYS A 125 -6.68 3.44 9.66
CA LYS A 125 -6.24 2.40 8.72
C LYS A 125 -5.20 2.88 7.68
N SER A 126 -4.64 4.07 7.86
CA SER A 126 -3.46 4.46 7.10
C SER A 126 -2.37 3.48 7.50
N SER A 127 -1.93 2.67 6.56
CA SER A 127 -0.83 1.74 6.78
C SER A 127 0.33 2.56 7.35
N ILE A 128 0.64 2.32 8.62
CA ILE A 128 1.98 2.63 9.10
C ILE A 128 2.86 1.83 8.16
N ASP A 129 3.64 2.53 7.34
CA ASP A 129 4.59 1.85 6.46
C ASP A 129 5.38 0.89 7.34
N SER A 130 4.98 -0.37 7.33
CA SER A 130 5.82 -1.41 7.85
C SER A 130 7.01 -1.41 6.92
N SER A 131 8.10 -0.81 7.36
CA SER A 131 9.37 -1.02 6.70
C SER A 131 9.55 -2.53 6.74
N THR A 132 9.27 -3.17 5.61
CA THR A 132 9.73 -4.52 5.38
C THR A 132 11.25 -4.40 5.37
N GLY A 133 11.85 -4.49 6.54
CA GLY A 133 13.31 -4.51 6.70
C GLY A 133 13.88 -5.84 6.23
N VAL A 134 13.25 -6.38 5.20
CA VAL A 134 13.76 -7.51 4.46
C VAL A 134 14.90 -6.98 3.61
N SER A 135 16.12 -7.40 3.91
CA SER A 135 17.31 -7.12 3.11
C SER A 135 17.00 -7.30 1.62
N GLU A 136 17.51 -6.42 0.78
CA GLU A 136 17.37 -6.56 -0.69
C GLU A 136 17.82 -7.93 -1.21
N TYR A 137 18.69 -8.60 -0.47
CA TYR A 137 19.26 -9.92 -0.78
C TYR A 137 18.52 -11.10 -0.14
N ALA A 138 17.44 -10.85 0.62
CA ALA A 138 16.69 -11.95 1.23
C ALA A 138 15.94 -12.75 0.16
N ASP A 139 15.98 -14.08 0.28
CA ASP A 139 15.23 -15.01 -0.57
C ASP A 139 13.76 -15.03 -0.15
N VAL A 140 13.00 -14.07 -0.67
CA VAL A 140 11.59 -13.86 -0.32
C VAL A 140 10.78 -13.40 -1.52
N VAL A 141 9.49 -13.71 -1.52
CA VAL A 141 8.53 -13.16 -2.47
C VAL A 141 8.09 -11.77 -1.99
N ARG A 142 8.35 -10.74 -2.80
CA ARG A 142 7.99 -9.36 -2.51
C ARG A 142 6.71 -8.94 -3.22
N ILE A 143 5.74 -8.44 -2.49
CA ILE A 143 4.52 -7.84 -3.04
C ILE A 143 4.64 -6.33 -2.87
N MET A 144 4.60 -5.61 -3.99
CA MET A 144 4.73 -4.15 -3.99
C MET A 144 3.95 -3.52 -5.14
N THR A 145 3.77 -2.21 -5.09
CA THR A 145 3.20 -1.46 -6.22
C THR A 145 4.27 -1.27 -7.31
N ILE A 146 3.81 -1.06 -8.55
CA ILE A 146 4.73 -0.78 -9.67
C ILE A 146 5.57 0.47 -9.38
N HIS A 147 4.98 1.49 -8.76
CA HIS A 147 5.71 2.71 -8.39
C HIS A 147 6.84 2.44 -7.38
N ALA A 148 6.59 1.58 -6.40
CA ALA A 148 7.60 1.19 -5.41
C ALA A 148 8.74 0.35 -6.01
N SER A 149 8.51 -0.30 -7.16
CA SER A 149 9.52 -1.09 -7.86
C SER A 149 10.46 -0.25 -8.76
N LYS A 150 10.23 1.07 -8.88
CA LYS A 150 11.05 1.94 -9.72
C LYS A 150 12.51 1.94 -9.23
N GLY A 151 13.44 1.63 -10.12
CA GLY A 151 14.88 1.53 -9.80
C GLY A 151 15.33 0.15 -9.31
N LEU A 152 14.40 -0.75 -8.98
CA LEU A 152 14.72 -2.13 -8.58
C LEU A 152 14.61 -3.08 -9.77
N GLU A 153 15.29 -4.22 -9.70
CA GLU A 153 15.20 -5.31 -10.68
C GLU A 153 15.11 -6.66 -9.97
N PHE A 154 14.36 -7.58 -10.55
CA PHE A 154 14.09 -8.89 -9.96
C PHE A 154 14.28 -10.00 -10.99
N PRO A 155 14.78 -11.19 -10.59
CA PRO A 155 14.92 -12.32 -11.51
C PRO A 155 13.58 -12.71 -12.15
N VAL A 156 12.52 -12.79 -11.35
CA VAL A 156 11.18 -13.13 -11.79
C VAL A 156 10.20 -12.05 -11.34
N VAL A 157 9.40 -11.54 -12.27
CA VAL A 157 8.35 -10.54 -11.98
C VAL A 157 7.00 -11.10 -12.39
N ILE A 158 6.05 -11.02 -11.47
CA ILE A 158 4.64 -11.38 -11.71
C ILE A 158 3.81 -10.11 -11.65
N ILE A 159 3.26 -9.68 -12.78
CA ILE A 159 2.33 -8.55 -12.84
C ILE A 159 0.92 -9.11 -12.70
N ALA A 160 0.33 -8.91 -11.52
CA ALA A 160 -1.01 -9.37 -11.21
C ALA A 160 -2.07 -8.32 -11.54
N GLY A 161 -3.29 -8.78 -11.85
CA GLY A 161 -4.44 -7.89 -12.03
C GLY A 161 -4.46 -7.12 -13.35
N CYS A 162 -3.80 -7.63 -14.41
CA CYS A 162 -3.80 -6.98 -15.73
C CYS A 162 -5.22 -6.80 -16.31
N GLY A 163 -6.22 -7.57 -15.88
CA GLY A 163 -7.62 -7.46 -16.30
C GLY A 163 -8.39 -6.33 -15.61
N LYS A 164 -7.82 -5.69 -14.58
CA LYS A 164 -8.48 -4.58 -13.88
C LYS A 164 -8.72 -3.42 -14.84
N LYS A 165 -9.95 -2.87 -14.83
CA LYS A 165 -10.27 -1.69 -15.61
C LYS A 165 -9.45 -0.49 -15.13
N MET A 166 -8.94 0.29 -16.07
CA MET A 166 -8.24 1.53 -15.78
C MET A 166 -9.20 2.55 -15.16
N ASN A 167 -8.71 3.34 -14.22
CA ASN A 167 -9.54 4.34 -13.55
C ASN A 167 -9.88 5.48 -14.52
N THR A 168 -11.16 5.84 -14.56
CA THR A 168 -11.68 6.95 -15.38
C THR A 168 -12.54 7.91 -14.56
N SER A 169 -12.44 7.84 -13.24
CA SER A 169 -13.29 8.64 -12.34
C SER A 169 -13.08 10.14 -12.52
N SER A 170 -11.84 10.57 -12.74
CA SER A 170 -11.47 11.96 -13.01
C SER A 170 -12.20 12.56 -14.23
N LEU A 171 -12.61 11.72 -15.18
CA LEU A 171 -13.27 12.14 -16.41
C LEU A 171 -14.78 12.43 -16.25
N THR A 172 -15.36 12.07 -15.11
CA THR A 172 -16.81 12.22 -14.86
C THR A 172 -17.17 13.45 -14.03
N ASP A 173 -16.20 14.13 -13.48
CA ASP A 173 -16.39 15.29 -12.63
C ASP A 173 -17.12 16.43 -13.35
N SER A 174 -17.82 17.27 -12.59
CA SER A 174 -18.53 18.43 -13.14
C SER A 174 -17.61 19.56 -13.55
N LEU A 175 -16.46 19.65 -12.91
CA LEU A 175 -15.36 20.56 -13.21
C LEU A 175 -14.11 19.76 -13.49
N ILE A 176 -13.50 19.94 -14.64
CA ILE A 176 -12.26 19.29 -15.04
C ILE A 176 -11.24 20.38 -15.38
N ILE A 177 -10.03 20.24 -14.87
CA ILE A 177 -8.92 21.15 -15.12
C ILE A 177 -7.86 20.40 -15.93
N ASP A 178 -7.46 20.97 -17.06
CA ASP A 178 -6.36 20.42 -17.86
C ASP A 178 -5.03 20.60 -17.11
N PRO A 179 -4.31 19.52 -16.74
CA PRO A 179 -3.04 19.61 -16.02
C PRO A 179 -1.95 20.34 -16.83
N ALA A 180 -2.03 20.29 -18.15
CA ALA A 180 -1.09 20.99 -19.04
C ALA A 180 -1.41 22.49 -19.16
N ALA A 181 -2.53 22.95 -18.58
CA ALA A 181 -3.01 24.33 -18.62
C ALA A 181 -3.22 24.92 -20.04
N ILE A 182 -3.21 24.07 -21.07
CA ILE A 182 -3.40 24.49 -22.46
C ILE A 182 -4.87 24.81 -22.73
N LEU A 183 -5.77 23.96 -22.29
CA LEU A 183 -7.21 24.10 -22.47
C LEU A 183 -7.90 24.74 -21.25
N GLY A 184 -7.19 25.00 -20.18
CA GLY A 184 -7.73 25.59 -18.95
C GLY A 184 -8.69 24.68 -18.19
N ALA A 185 -9.83 25.21 -17.77
CA ALA A 185 -10.84 24.48 -17.01
C ALA A 185 -12.13 24.33 -17.80
N GLY A 186 -12.64 23.11 -17.86
CA GLY A 186 -13.93 22.79 -18.47
C GLY A 186 -14.99 22.46 -17.42
N MET A 187 -16.18 23.04 -17.52
CA MET A 187 -17.27 22.85 -16.60
C MET A 187 -18.54 22.36 -17.32
N LYS A 188 -19.28 21.47 -16.68
CA LYS A 188 -20.63 21.07 -17.13
C LYS A 188 -21.63 22.18 -16.83
N ARG A 189 -22.55 22.43 -17.76
CA ARG A 189 -23.63 23.40 -17.59
C ARG A 189 -24.88 22.72 -17.04
N ILE A 190 -25.46 23.27 -16.00
CA ILE A 190 -26.75 22.85 -15.46
C ILE A 190 -27.80 23.86 -15.93
N VAL A 191 -28.87 23.38 -16.55
CA VAL A 191 -30.01 24.20 -16.91
C VAL A 191 -30.93 24.22 -15.71
N ALA A 192 -31.07 25.38 -15.07
CA ALA A 192 -31.81 25.54 -13.81
C ALA A 192 -33.30 25.13 -13.92
N GLU A 193 -33.92 25.37 -15.06
CA GLU A 193 -35.36 25.10 -15.30
C GLU A 193 -35.66 23.60 -15.39
N THR A 194 -34.75 22.80 -15.91
CA THR A 194 -34.97 21.37 -16.16
C THR A 194 -34.09 20.44 -15.31
N GLY A 195 -33.11 20.97 -14.57
CA GLY A 195 -32.11 20.22 -13.84
C GLY A 195 -31.18 19.37 -14.72
N ARG A 196 -31.27 19.52 -16.04
CA ARG A 196 -30.43 18.74 -16.97
C ARG A 196 -29.01 19.25 -16.99
N VAL A 197 -28.06 18.32 -16.99
CA VAL A 197 -26.63 18.59 -17.06
C VAL A 197 -26.15 18.38 -18.49
N PHE A 198 -25.52 19.39 -19.07
CA PHE A 198 -24.94 19.34 -20.40
C PHE A 198 -23.42 19.47 -20.32
N GLU A 199 -22.74 18.68 -21.13
CA GLU A 199 -21.32 18.83 -21.31
C GLU A 199 -21.01 20.03 -22.26
N THR A 200 -20.18 20.96 -21.79
CA THR A 200 -19.73 22.05 -22.65
C THR A 200 -18.61 21.59 -23.58
N LEU A 201 -18.40 22.28 -24.71
CA LEU A 201 -17.29 21.96 -25.62
C LEU A 201 -15.94 22.02 -24.91
N GLN A 202 -15.75 22.98 -24.02
CA GLN A 202 -14.54 23.13 -23.21
C GLN A 202 -14.33 21.91 -22.30
N HIS A 203 -15.40 21.46 -21.59
CA HIS A 203 -15.33 20.29 -20.75
C HIS A 203 -15.01 19.04 -21.56
N TYR A 204 -15.63 18.86 -22.72
CA TYR A 204 -15.35 17.74 -23.61
C TYR A 204 -13.89 17.74 -24.10
N ALA A 205 -13.37 18.90 -24.51
CA ALA A 205 -11.98 19.03 -24.96
C ALA A 205 -10.99 18.69 -23.83
N CYS A 206 -11.17 19.25 -22.62
CA CYS A 206 -10.36 18.93 -21.46
C CYS A 206 -10.42 17.42 -21.11
N ARG A 207 -11.62 16.83 -21.16
CA ARG A 207 -11.80 15.39 -20.92
C ARG A 207 -11.03 14.52 -21.91
N LEU A 208 -11.01 14.88 -23.17
CA LEU A 208 -10.23 14.17 -24.19
C LEU A 208 -8.73 14.27 -23.93
N ALA A 209 -8.23 15.47 -23.62
CA ALA A 209 -6.81 15.71 -23.33
C ALA A 209 -6.35 14.92 -22.08
N ILE A 210 -7.13 14.98 -21.00
CA ILE A 210 -6.83 14.24 -19.77
C ILE A 210 -6.83 12.74 -20.04
N ARG A 211 -7.84 12.23 -20.74
CA ARG A 211 -7.91 10.79 -21.07
C ARG A 211 -6.68 10.33 -21.86
N ASP A 212 -6.23 11.11 -22.83
CA ASP A 212 -5.06 10.76 -23.64
C ASP A 212 -3.77 10.82 -22.79
N SER A 213 -3.65 11.79 -21.88
CA SER A 213 -2.55 11.89 -20.93
C SER A 213 -2.52 10.73 -19.94
N GLU A 214 -3.66 10.39 -19.33
CA GLU A 214 -3.78 9.24 -18.42
C GLU A 214 -3.42 7.93 -19.13
N ARG A 215 -3.85 7.75 -20.39
CA ARG A 215 -3.45 6.58 -21.18
C ARG A 215 -1.95 6.49 -21.44
N ALA A 216 -1.33 7.61 -21.73
CA ALA A 216 0.11 7.67 -21.93
C ALA A 216 0.85 7.29 -20.63
N GLU A 217 0.36 7.77 -19.49
CA GLU A 217 0.95 7.46 -18.20
C GLU A 217 0.75 5.98 -17.81
N GLU A 218 -0.44 5.41 -18.02
CA GLU A 218 -0.70 3.98 -17.79
C GLU A 218 0.23 3.10 -18.64
N LEU A 219 0.50 3.46 -19.90
CA LEU A 219 1.47 2.75 -20.74
C LEU A 219 2.90 2.87 -20.22
N ARG A 220 3.30 4.03 -19.69
CA ARG A 220 4.61 4.19 -19.03
C ARG A 220 4.73 3.33 -17.78
N VAL A 221 3.67 3.29 -16.97
CA VAL A 221 3.62 2.44 -15.76
C VAL A 221 3.73 0.96 -16.14
N LEU A 222 3.00 0.52 -17.18
CA LEU A 222 3.13 -0.84 -17.69
C LEU A 222 4.54 -1.14 -18.20
N TYR A 223 5.15 -0.23 -18.95
CA TYR A 223 6.52 -0.36 -19.42
C TYR A 223 7.51 -0.48 -18.25
N VAL A 224 7.38 0.37 -17.23
CA VAL A 224 8.21 0.27 -16.01
C VAL A 224 8.06 -1.09 -15.36
N ALA A 225 6.83 -1.60 -15.21
CA ALA A 225 6.59 -2.92 -14.62
C ALA A 225 7.25 -4.04 -15.43
N MET A 226 7.12 -4.02 -16.75
CA MET A 226 7.69 -5.03 -17.64
C MET A 226 9.23 -5.02 -17.63
N THR A 227 9.84 -3.86 -17.48
CA THR A 227 11.30 -3.70 -17.45
C THR A 227 11.94 -4.05 -16.10
N ARG A 228 11.17 -4.45 -15.09
CA ARG A 228 11.70 -4.90 -13.79
C ARG A 228 12.19 -6.35 -13.82
N ALA A 229 11.76 -7.13 -14.80
CA ALA A 229 12.15 -8.54 -14.92
C ALA A 229 13.52 -8.68 -15.61
N ARG A 230 14.43 -9.41 -14.96
CA ARG A 230 15.73 -9.80 -15.55
C ARG A 230 15.61 -11.06 -16.39
N GLU A 231 14.93 -12.08 -15.88
CA GLU A 231 14.89 -13.41 -16.49
C GLU A 231 13.49 -13.79 -16.97
N ARG A 232 12.48 -13.61 -16.12
CA ARG A 232 11.11 -14.05 -16.44
C ARG A 232 10.09 -12.99 -16.06
N LEU A 233 9.20 -12.73 -17.01
CA LEU A 233 8.03 -11.88 -16.82
C LEU A 233 6.76 -12.72 -16.96
N ILE A 234 5.92 -12.72 -15.95
CA ILE A 234 4.63 -13.41 -15.94
C ILE A 234 3.54 -12.35 -15.77
N MET A 235 2.61 -12.29 -16.72
CA MET A 235 1.49 -11.35 -16.66
C MET A 235 0.20 -12.12 -16.44
N VAL A 236 -0.52 -11.77 -15.36
CA VAL A 236 -1.74 -12.47 -14.95
C VAL A 236 -2.91 -11.50 -15.01
N GLY A 237 -3.93 -11.87 -15.77
CA GLY A 237 -5.17 -11.11 -15.89
C GLY A 237 -6.38 -12.04 -15.82
N SER A 238 -7.47 -11.56 -15.24
CA SER A 238 -8.78 -12.20 -15.24
C SER A 238 -9.80 -11.34 -15.96
N SER A 239 -10.76 -11.97 -16.62
CA SER A 239 -11.89 -11.33 -17.26
C SER A 239 -13.12 -12.17 -17.03
N GLU A 240 -14.29 -11.55 -16.87
CA GLU A 240 -15.57 -12.26 -16.75
C GLU A 240 -15.90 -13.06 -18.02
N ASN A 241 -15.54 -12.52 -19.19
CA ASN A 241 -15.77 -13.13 -20.48
C ASN A 241 -14.49 -13.12 -21.35
N PRO A 242 -13.52 -14.01 -21.06
CA PRO A 242 -12.23 -14.01 -21.75
C PRO A 242 -12.36 -14.30 -23.25
N GLU A 243 -13.26 -15.20 -23.64
CA GLU A 243 -13.52 -15.51 -25.06
C GLU A 243 -13.97 -14.28 -25.85
N THR A 244 -14.95 -13.56 -25.31
CA THR A 244 -15.48 -12.35 -25.95
C THR A 244 -14.41 -11.27 -26.08
N LEU A 245 -13.58 -11.13 -25.05
CA LEU A 245 -12.47 -10.18 -25.06
C LEU A 245 -11.45 -10.50 -26.14
N VAL A 246 -11.00 -11.78 -26.19
CA VAL A 246 -9.99 -12.22 -27.16
C VAL A 246 -10.53 -12.16 -28.60
N LYS A 247 -11.79 -12.59 -28.83
CA LYS A 247 -12.45 -12.49 -30.13
C LYS A 247 -12.60 -11.04 -30.60
N LYS A 248 -12.99 -10.13 -29.69
CA LYS A 248 -13.06 -8.67 -29.98
C LYS A 248 -11.69 -8.11 -30.39
N CYS A 249 -10.64 -8.47 -29.67
CA CYS A 249 -9.27 -8.05 -30.00
C CYS A 249 -8.84 -8.66 -31.35
N GLY A 250 -9.12 -9.92 -31.60
CA GLY A 250 -8.83 -10.58 -32.87
C GLY A 250 -9.53 -9.95 -34.07
N ALA A 251 -10.84 -9.67 -33.94
CA ALA A 251 -11.62 -9.01 -34.99
C ALA A 251 -11.15 -7.59 -35.33
N SER A 252 -10.44 -6.94 -34.40
CA SER A 252 -9.92 -5.58 -34.60
C SER A 252 -8.58 -5.54 -35.34
N LEU A 253 -8.03 -6.68 -35.70
CA LEU A 253 -6.75 -6.79 -36.42
C LEU A 253 -6.98 -6.61 -37.92
N CYS A 254 -6.57 -5.48 -38.42
CA CYS A 254 -6.57 -5.20 -39.87
C CYS A 254 -5.12 -5.14 -40.38
N GLY A 255 -4.71 -6.11 -41.18
CA GLY A 255 -3.57 -6.05 -42.13
C GLY A 255 -2.16 -5.67 -41.64
N ASP A 256 -2.03 -4.81 -40.67
CA ASP A 256 -0.76 -4.32 -40.17
C ASP A 256 -0.23 -5.17 -39.00
N LYS A 257 1.09 -5.35 -38.97
CA LYS A 257 1.77 -6.14 -37.93
C LYS A 257 1.79 -5.48 -36.54
N THR A 258 1.26 -4.28 -36.42
CA THR A 258 1.20 -3.51 -35.17
C THR A 258 -0.24 -3.09 -34.86
N PRO A 259 -0.68 -3.14 -33.61
CA PRO A 259 -2.01 -2.69 -33.26
C PRO A 259 -2.15 -1.19 -33.54
N SER A 260 -3.28 -0.80 -34.13
CA SER A 260 -3.58 0.62 -34.37
C SER A 260 -3.52 1.42 -33.06
N PRO A 261 -2.91 2.62 -33.07
CA PRO A 261 -2.91 3.51 -31.90
C PRO A 261 -4.31 3.81 -31.36
N VAL A 262 -5.32 3.81 -32.24
CA VAL A 262 -6.72 4.02 -31.84
C VAL A 262 -7.24 2.87 -30.99
N LEU A 263 -6.87 1.62 -31.29
CA LEU A 263 -7.27 0.45 -30.53
C LEU A 263 -6.63 0.49 -29.13
N ILE A 264 -5.35 0.83 -29.03
CA ILE A 264 -4.63 0.96 -27.77
C ILE A 264 -5.26 2.07 -26.91
N LYS A 265 -5.60 3.21 -27.50
CA LYS A 265 -6.29 4.30 -26.81
C LYS A 265 -7.68 3.92 -26.29
N LYS A 266 -8.37 3.00 -26.96
CA LYS A 266 -9.70 2.51 -26.56
C LYS A 266 -9.65 1.31 -25.58
N ALA A 267 -8.49 0.71 -25.39
CA ALA A 267 -8.35 -0.43 -24.48
C ALA A 267 -8.71 -0.05 -23.04
N GLY A 268 -9.48 -0.88 -22.36
CA GLY A 268 -9.99 -0.63 -21.01
C GLY A 268 -9.11 -1.18 -19.89
N SER A 269 -8.13 -2.05 -20.22
CA SER A 269 -7.26 -2.70 -19.25
C SER A 269 -5.90 -3.04 -19.86
N TYR A 270 -4.91 -3.32 -19.02
CA TYR A 270 -3.61 -3.82 -19.49
C TYR A 270 -3.75 -5.14 -20.24
N LEU A 271 -4.66 -6.02 -19.78
CA LEU A 271 -4.91 -7.30 -20.46
C LEU A 271 -5.35 -7.10 -21.92
N GLU A 272 -6.23 -6.13 -22.18
CA GLU A 272 -6.69 -5.81 -23.54
C GLU A 272 -5.53 -5.30 -24.40
N ILE A 273 -4.67 -4.42 -23.87
CA ILE A 273 -3.47 -3.94 -24.57
C ILE A 273 -2.49 -5.08 -24.87
N LEU A 274 -2.27 -5.95 -23.90
CA LEU A 274 -1.37 -7.10 -24.05
C LEU A 274 -1.90 -8.09 -25.10
N ILE A 275 -3.19 -8.41 -25.09
CA ILE A 275 -3.80 -9.29 -26.09
C ILE A 275 -3.65 -8.69 -27.49
N LEU A 276 -3.99 -7.39 -27.67
CA LEU A 276 -3.83 -6.69 -28.95
C LEU A 276 -2.38 -6.73 -29.45
N SER A 277 -1.41 -6.54 -28.56
CA SER A 277 0.01 -6.52 -28.92
C SER A 277 0.57 -7.92 -29.19
N LEU A 278 0.16 -8.93 -28.43
CA LEU A 278 0.65 -10.28 -28.53
C LEU A 278 0.04 -11.09 -29.69
N MET A 279 -1.12 -10.70 -30.19
CA MET A 279 -1.77 -11.40 -31.32
C MET A 279 -0.86 -11.57 -32.55
N TRP A 280 0.03 -10.60 -32.79
CA TRP A 280 0.98 -10.61 -33.89
C TRP A 280 2.28 -11.35 -33.60
N HIS A 281 2.49 -11.76 -32.36
CA HIS A 281 3.72 -12.48 -32.02
C HIS A 281 3.72 -13.87 -32.64
N LYS A 282 4.90 -14.33 -33.11
CA LYS A 282 5.05 -15.64 -33.76
C LYS A 282 4.55 -16.79 -32.88
N ASP A 283 4.78 -16.72 -31.57
CA ASP A 283 4.42 -17.78 -30.62
C ASP A 283 2.98 -17.64 -30.07
N ALA A 284 2.18 -16.70 -30.58
CA ALA A 284 0.79 -16.49 -30.17
C ALA A 284 -0.23 -17.38 -30.90
N LYS A 285 0.19 -18.51 -31.41
CA LYS A 285 -0.68 -19.44 -32.16
C LYS A 285 -1.93 -19.83 -31.36
N LEU A 286 -1.75 -20.27 -30.12
CA LEU A 286 -2.87 -20.63 -29.23
C LEU A 286 -3.83 -19.46 -28.99
N LEU A 287 -3.31 -18.24 -28.86
CA LEU A 287 -4.15 -17.06 -28.67
C LEU A 287 -4.97 -16.75 -29.91
N ARG A 288 -4.40 -16.91 -31.11
CA ARG A 288 -5.11 -16.74 -32.39
C ARG A 288 -6.16 -17.82 -32.60
N GLU A 289 -5.85 -19.07 -32.30
CA GLU A 289 -6.81 -20.18 -32.35
C GLU A 289 -8.00 -19.92 -31.42
N PHE A 290 -7.73 -19.49 -30.20
CA PHE A 290 -8.78 -19.11 -29.25
C PHE A 290 -9.62 -17.91 -29.72
N ALA A 291 -9.02 -16.99 -30.45
CA ALA A 291 -9.72 -15.84 -31.07
C ALA A 291 -10.53 -16.22 -32.31
N ALA A 292 -10.40 -17.44 -32.80
CA ALA A 292 -10.93 -17.90 -34.11
C ALA A 292 -10.42 -17.03 -35.30
N VAL A 293 -9.19 -16.57 -35.19
CA VAL A 293 -8.53 -15.75 -36.20
C VAL A 293 -7.64 -16.63 -37.04
N SER A 294 -7.93 -16.77 -38.35
CA SER A 294 -7.13 -17.60 -39.25
C SER A 294 -5.73 -17.00 -39.48
N GLU A 295 -4.71 -17.84 -39.67
CA GLU A 295 -3.32 -17.41 -39.94
C GLU A 295 -3.17 -16.58 -41.25
N GLN A 296 -4.23 -16.46 -42.03
CA GLN A 296 -4.23 -15.74 -43.31
C GLN A 296 -4.54 -14.21 -43.20
N ILE A 297 -4.53 -13.63 -42.03
CA ILE A 297 -4.71 -12.18 -41.85
C ILE A 297 -3.50 -11.37 -42.34
N GLY A 298 -2.80 -11.83 -43.31
CA GLY A 298 -1.72 -11.09 -44.00
C GLY A 298 -1.96 -10.85 -45.48
N ARG A 299 -3.04 -11.37 -46.07
CA ARG A 299 -3.14 -11.39 -47.54
C ARG A 299 -4.41 -10.91 -48.19
N ALA A 300 -5.50 -10.64 -47.55
CA ALA A 300 -6.64 -10.05 -48.29
C ALA A 300 -7.79 -9.67 -47.36
N SER A 301 -8.08 -8.41 -47.22
CA SER A 301 -9.39 -7.84 -47.50
C SER A 301 -9.45 -6.35 -47.15
N CYS A 302 -8.63 -5.56 -47.78
CA CYS A 302 -9.01 -4.20 -48.10
C CYS A 302 -9.41 -4.19 -49.57
N ARG A 303 -10.63 -4.57 -49.83
CA ARG A 303 -11.37 -4.17 -51.04
C ARG A 303 -12.60 -3.42 -50.60
#